data_cc70a2353abe5f8d486c4243abf1712b
#
_entry.id   cc70a2353abe5f8d486c4243abf1712b
#
_cell.length_a   1.000
_cell.length_b   1.000
_cell.length_c   1.000
_cell.angle_alpha   90.00
_cell.angle_beta   90.00
_cell.angle_gamma   90.00
#
_symmetry.space_group_name_H-M   'P 1'
#
loop_
_entity.id
_entity.type
_entity.pdbx_description
1 polymer ?
#
loop_
_entity_poly.entity_id
_entity_poly.type
_entity_poly.pdbx_seq_one_letter_code
_entity_poly.pdbx_strand_id
1 'polypeptide(L)'
;VGKSLAYCAPAIALALARGTRVLISTATVALQEQLVNKDLPALAARMPQPFKFALAKGRGRYVCKLKLDRLAGTGEAHGEDDDDLFPEEAANARRKRSHQETEARMQFYSTMAQTLSKGAWDGDRDSLDTPPEPEVWSPVAAEGASCTGKHCPAFSQCTYYDKRKELVGAQVIVANHDLLLSSLGARVLPELDNCLLVLDEAHHLPSTALDQFACSMDLSRITWIERLASRGLRIGALLEVEEIADIPRHAAQLRQTLQDLARIVMDVYGDHLK
;
A
#
# COMPACT_ATOMS: atom_id res chain seq x y z
N VAL A 1 13.18 3.55 29.04
CA VAL A 1 14.38 3.11 28.31
C VAL A 1 14.60 1.65 28.66
N GLY A 2 14.83 0.77 27.64
CA GLY A 2 15.10 -0.65 27.86
C GLY A 2 13.90 -1.61 27.77
N LYS A 3 12.65 -1.11 27.63
CA LYS A 3 11.45 -1.93 27.48
C LYS A 3 11.57 -2.90 26.28
N SER A 4 12.02 -2.40 25.12
CA SER A 4 12.18 -3.21 23.91
C SER A 4 13.17 -4.36 24.11
N LEU A 5 14.32 -4.09 24.73
CA LEU A 5 15.31 -5.12 25.02
C LEU A 5 14.80 -6.17 26.02
N ALA A 6 14.00 -5.73 27.00
CA ALA A 6 13.45 -6.59 28.04
C ALA A 6 12.50 -7.66 27.50
N TYR A 7 11.72 -7.37 26.46
CA TYR A 7 10.85 -8.37 25.84
C TYR A 7 11.50 -9.06 24.63
N CYS A 8 12.35 -8.38 23.87
CA CYS A 8 13.01 -8.97 22.69
C CYS A 8 13.97 -10.09 23.09
N ALA A 9 14.83 -9.89 24.08
CA ALA A 9 15.85 -10.87 24.44
C ALA A 9 15.25 -12.23 24.83
N PRO A 10 14.30 -12.33 25.79
CA PRO A 10 13.69 -13.62 26.14
C PRO A 10 12.83 -14.19 25.02
N ALA A 11 12.11 -13.37 24.24
CA ALA A 11 11.29 -13.84 23.15
C ALA A 11 12.15 -14.49 22.04
N ILE A 12 13.25 -13.85 21.68
CA ILE A 12 14.19 -14.35 20.66
C ILE A 12 14.87 -15.63 21.17
N ALA A 13 15.36 -15.64 22.41
CA ALA A 13 15.99 -16.84 22.98
C ALA A 13 15.02 -18.04 23.01
N LEU A 14 13.78 -17.82 23.41
CA LEU A 14 12.75 -18.85 23.43
C LEU A 14 12.42 -19.37 22.04
N ALA A 15 12.27 -18.46 21.07
CA ALA A 15 11.96 -18.84 19.70
C ALA A 15 13.09 -19.64 19.05
N LEU A 16 14.34 -19.21 19.24
CA LEU A 16 15.51 -19.94 18.74
C LEU A 16 15.62 -21.34 19.36
N ALA A 17 15.39 -21.45 20.68
CA ALA A 17 15.41 -22.73 21.36
C ALA A 17 14.32 -23.73 20.89
N ARG A 18 13.18 -23.18 20.42
CA ARG A 18 12.04 -23.96 19.90
C ARG A 18 12.05 -24.15 18.39
N GLY A 19 12.99 -23.56 17.67
CA GLY A 19 13.00 -23.57 16.21
C GLY A 19 11.80 -22.82 15.60
N THR A 20 11.26 -21.83 16.33
CA THR A 20 10.13 -21.01 15.91
C THR A 20 10.58 -19.60 15.54
N ARG A 21 9.65 -18.74 15.14
CA ARG A 21 9.90 -17.33 14.81
C ARG A 21 9.30 -16.41 15.87
N VAL A 22 9.80 -15.17 15.92
CA VAL A 22 9.18 -14.08 16.68
C VAL A 22 8.61 -13.07 15.70
N LEU A 23 7.36 -12.69 15.89
CA LEU A 23 6.76 -11.53 15.27
C LEU A 23 6.53 -10.46 16.34
N ILE A 24 7.20 -9.32 16.17
CA ILE A 24 7.06 -8.16 17.05
C ILE A 24 6.19 -7.16 16.32
N SER A 25 5.01 -6.89 16.87
CA SER A 25 4.10 -5.89 16.35
C SER A 25 4.12 -4.64 17.23
N THR A 26 4.29 -3.46 16.62
CA THR A 26 4.36 -2.17 17.31
C THR A 26 3.28 -1.22 16.80
N ALA A 27 2.98 -0.16 17.58
CA ALA A 27 1.96 0.79 17.19
C ALA A 27 2.43 1.80 16.12
N THR A 28 3.73 2.14 16.08
CA THR A 28 4.22 3.25 15.24
C THR A 28 5.44 2.86 14.40
N VAL A 29 5.62 3.57 13.27
CA VAL A 29 6.80 3.44 12.40
C VAL A 29 8.08 3.77 13.15
N ALA A 30 8.07 4.79 14.00
CA ALA A 30 9.24 5.19 14.80
C ALA A 30 9.73 4.06 15.73
N LEU A 31 8.80 3.32 16.35
CA LEU A 31 9.14 2.15 17.17
C LEU A 31 9.69 0.99 16.33
N GLN A 32 9.16 0.78 15.14
CA GLN A 32 9.72 -0.19 14.19
C GLN A 32 11.17 0.13 13.83
N GLU A 33 11.42 1.39 13.48
CA GLU A 33 12.76 1.86 13.12
C GLU A 33 13.74 1.76 14.29
N GLN A 34 13.31 2.10 15.51
CA GLN A 34 14.12 1.92 16.71
C GLN A 34 14.50 0.44 16.91
N LEU A 35 13.52 -0.48 16.78
CA LEU A 35 13.79 -1.90 16.93
C LEU A 35 14.78 -2.41 15.90
N VAL A 36 14.57 -2.08 14.62
CA VAL A 36 15.35 -2.61 13.50
C VAL A 36 16.73 -1.96 13.41
N ASN A 37 16.84 -0.66 13.69
CA ASN A 37 18.09 0.06 13.49
C ASN A 37 18.96 0.11 14.77
N LYS A 38 18.39 -0.15 15.95
CA LYS A 38 19.12 0.00 17.20
C LYS A 38 19.05 -1.24 18.10
N ASP A 39 17.86 -1.68 18.47
CA ASP A 39 17.68 -2.69 19.53
C ASP A 39 18.03 -4.08 19.06
N LEU A 40 17.53 -4.50 17.88
CA LEU A 40 17.82 -5.83 17.31
C LEU A 40 19.29 -6.01 16.87
N PRO A 41 19.95 -5.02 16.24
CA PRO A 41 21.39 -5.10 15.99
C PRO A 41 22.21 -5.22 17.27
N ALA A 42 21.85 -4.48 18.33
CA ALA A 42 22.52 -4.58 19.61
C ALA A 42 22.35 -5.94 20.29
N LEU A 43 21.19 -6.58 20.13
CA LEU A 43 20.94 -7.93 20.60
C LEU A 43 21.67 -8.97 19.74
N ALA A 44 21.64 -8.85 18.42
CA ALA A 44 22.32 -9.76 17.51
C ALA A 44 23.84 -9.82 17.76
N ALA A 45 24.43 -8.68 18.16
CA ALA A 45 25.85 -8.61 18.51
C ALA A 45 26.20 -9.27 19.86
N ARG A 46 25.21 -9.49 20.75
CA ARG A 46 25.44 -9.97 22.13
C ARG A 46 24.86 -11.35 22.43
N MET A 47 23.90 -11.80 21.65
CA MET A 47 23.29 -13.11 21.86
C MET A 47 24.23 -14.24 21.40
N PRO A 48 24.29 -15.34 22.14
CA PRO A 48 25.16 -16.46 21.82
C PRO A 48 24.77 -17.19 20.51
N GLN A 49 23.48 -17.15 20.16
CA GLN A 49 22.97 -17.73 18.91
C GLN A 49 22.71 -16.62 17.90
N PRO A 50 23.25 -16.73 16.68
CA PRO A 50 22.95 -15.76 15.62
C PRO A 50 21.50 -15.88 15.16
N PHE A 51 20.88 -14.77 14.85
CA PHE A 51 19.56 -14.71 14.25
C PHE A 51 19.48 -13.60 13.20
N LYS A 52 18.58 -13.78 12.23
CA LYS A 52 18.25 -12.78 11.23
C LYS A 52 16.95 -12.11 11.60
N PHE A 53 16.89 -10.82 11.36
CA PHE A 53 15.66 -10.03 11.54
C PHE A 53 15.32 -9.25 10.28
N ALA A 54 14.04 -8.97 10.07
CA ALA A 54 13.56 -8.22 8.93
C ALA A 54 12.37 -7.35 9.33
N LEU A 55 12.22 -6.21 8.65
CA LEU A 55 11.11 -5.30 8.80
C LEU A 55 10.07 -5.61 7.73
N ALA A 56 8.85 -5.89 8.16
CA ALA A 56 7.70 -6.03 7.28
C ALA A 56 6.96 -4.70 7.18
N LYS A 57 6.79 -4.21 5.97
CA LYS A 57 5.99 -3.02 5.66
C LYS A 57 4.86 -3.36 4.70
N GLY A 58 3.79 -2.58 4.78
CA GLY A 58 2.66 -2.68 3.85
C GLY A 58 3.11 -2.46 2.40
N ARG A 59 2.46 -3.13 1.46
CA ARG A 59 2.79 -3.09 0.03
C ARG A 59 2.86 -1.66 -0.52
N GLY A 60 1.95 -0.78 -0.10
CA GLY A 60 1.91 0.62 -0.54
C GLY A 60 3.12 1.47 -0.12
N ARG A 61 4.01 0.95 0.74
CA ARG A 61 5.29 1.61 1.08
C ARG A 61 6.35 1.40 0.02
N TYR A 62 6.15 0.46 -0.89
CA TYR A 62 7.12 0.15 -1.95
C TYR A 62 6.66 0.70 -3.29
N VAL A 63 7.59 1.15 -4.10
CA VAL A 63 7.32 1.58 -5.47
C VAL A 63 7.02 0.37 -6.35
N CYS A 64 6.04 0.49 -7.24
CA CYS A 64 5.83 -0.46 -8.31
C CYS A 64 6.69 -0.07 -9.52
N LYS A 65 7.75 -0.84 -9.79
CA LYS A 65 8.65 -0.55 -10.92
C LYS A 65 7.89 -0.41 -12.25
N LEU A 66 6.90 -1.27 -12.51
CA LEU A 66 6.11 -1.21 -13.74
C LEU A 66 5.34 0.11 -13.88
N LYS A 67 4.72 0.58 -12.78
CA LYS A 67 4.01 1.87 -12.76
C LYS A 67 4.98 3.03 -12.91
N LEU A 68 6.12 2.97 -12.19
CA LEU A 68 7.16 4.00 -12.24
C LEU A 68 7.77 4.14 -13.64
N ASP A 69 8.13 3.02 -14.29
CA ASP A 69 8.70 3.03 -15.64
C ASP A 69 7.71 3.60 -16.67
N ARG A 70 6.43 3.31 -16.53
CA ARG A 70 5.38 3.89 -17.38
C ARG A 70 5.31 5.41 -17.22
N LEU A 71 5.29 5.91 -16.00
CA LEU A 71 5.19 7.35 -15.74
C LEU A 71 6.49 8.12 -16.02
N ALA A 72 7.64 7.45 -15.90
CA ALA A 72 8.95 8.03 -16.22
C ALA A 72 9.27 7.98 -17.72
N GLY A 73 8.72 7.01 -18.46
CA GLY A 73 9.03 6.76 -19.89
C GLY A 73 8.02 7.35 -20.87
N THR A 74 6.80 7.60 -20.44
CA THR A 74 5.77 8.20 -21.29
C THR A 74 5.78 9.71 -21.11
N GLY A 75 6.44 10.40 -22.07
CA GLY A 75 6.18 11.82 -22.31
C GLY A 75 4.72 12.10 -22.78
N GLU A 76 3.90 11.07 -22.84
CA GLU A 76 2.45 11.14 -23.06
C GLU A 76 1.79 11.02 -21.69
N ALA A 77 1.60 12.17 -21.03
CA ALA A 77 0.53 12.29 -20.09
C ALA A 77 -0.75 11.96 -20.87
N HIS A 78 -1.30 10.77 -20.67
CA HIS A 78 -2.72 10.57 -20.89
C HIS A 78 -3.41 11.49 -19.89
N GLY A 79 -3.58 12.74 -20.31
CA GLY A 79 -4.58 13.60 -19.73
C GLY A 79 -5.88 12.82 -19.81
N GLU A 80 -6.48 12.53 -18.67
CA GLU A 80 -7.89 12.25 -18.64
C GLU A 80 -8.52 13.46 -19.33
N ASP A 81 -9.23 13.21 -20.44
CA ASP A 81 -10.07 14.20 -21.10
C ASP A 81 -11.08 14.70 -20.07
N ASP A 82 -10.70 15.72 -19.33
CA ASP A 82 -11.64 16.64 -18.70
C ASP A 82 -12.11 17.57 -19.81
N ASP A 83 -13.26 17.23 -20.37
CA ASP A 83 -14.05 18.10 -21.23
C ASP A 83 -14.48 19.34 -20.41
N ASP A 84 -13.58 20.31 -20.30
CA ASP A 84 -13.82 21.57 -19.59
C ASP A 84 -14.61 22.52 -20.49
N LEU A 85 -15.90 22.58 -20.22
CA LEU A 85 -16.85 23.58 -20.69
C LEU A 85 -16.67 24.92 -19.93
N PHE A 86 -15.48 25.55 -19.95
CA PHE A 86 -15.24 26.84 -19.27
C PHE A 86 -14.46 27.85 -20.11
N PRO A 87 -14.69 29.20 -19.89
CA PRO A 87 -14.18 30.26 -20.73
C PRO A 87 -12.66 30.42 -20.74
N GLU A 88 -12.12 30.80 -21.89
CA GLU A 88 -10.70 30.71 -22.32
C GLU A 88 -9.65 31.44 -21.46
N GLU A 89 -9.96 32.49 -20.72
CA GLU A 89 -8.93 33.29 -20.03
C GLU A 89 -8.49 32.69 -18.67
N ALA A 90 -9.40 32.06 -17.93
CA ALA A 90 -9.09 31.35 -16.70
C ALA A 90 -8.42 29.99 -16.99
N ALA A 91 -8.72 29.41 -18.15
CA ALA A 91 -8.14 28.15 -18.62
C ALA A 91 -6.64 28.25 -18.92
N ASN A 92 -6.16 29.38 -19.48
CA ASN A 92 -4.74 29.53 -19.85
C ASN A 92 -3.79 29.64 -18.64
N ALA A 93 -4.21 30.29 -17.55
CA ALA A 93 -3.41 30.35 -16.31
C ALA A 93 -3.43 29.03 -15.56
N ARG A 94 -4.56 28.30 -15.56
CA ARG A 94 -4.68 26.94 -15.02
C ARG A 94 -3.88 25.93 -15.85
N ARG A 95 -3.96 26.00 -17.18
CA ARG A 95 -3.17 25.13 -18.09
C ARG A 95 -1.67 25.31 -17.90
N LYS A 96 -1.14 26.52 -17.71
CA LYS A 96 0.28 26.77 -17.44
C LYS A 96 0.73 26.20 -16.09
N ARG A 97 -0.07 26.37 -15.03
CA ARG A 97 0.22 25.78 -13.71
C ARG A 97 0.15 24.25 -13.74
N SER A 98 -0.89 23.69 -14.35
CA SER A 98 -1.05 22.25 -14.55
C SER A 98 0.11 21.66 -15.37
N HIS A 99 0.61 22.36 -16.37
CA HIS A 99 1.73 21.91 -17.20
C HIS A 99 3.05 21.87 -16.40
N GLN A 100 3.34 22.91 -15.61
CA GLN A 100 4.52 22.98 -14.76
C GLN A 100 4.49 21.91 -13.64
N GLU A 101 3.32 21.70 -13.03
CA GLU A 101 3.14 20.65 -12.02
C GLU A 101 3.31 19.25 -12.63
N THR A 102 2.83 19.04 -13.84
CA THR A 102 2.96 17.80 -14.59
C THR A 102 4.43 17.53 -14.96
N GLU A 103 5.14 18.53 -15.46
CA GLU A 103 6.57 18.42 -15.78
C GLU A 103 7.41 18.13 -14.54
N ALA A 104 7.16 18.81 -13.42
CA ALA A 104 7.84 18.57 -12.16
C ALA A 104 7.62 17.14 -11.64
N ARG A 105 6.39 16.62 -11.75
CA ARG A 105 6.06 15.24 -11.40
C ARG A 105 6.76 14.23 -12.30
N MET A 106 6.80 14.46 -13.60
CA MET A 106 7.48 13.59 -14.55
C MET A 106 9.00 13.56 -14.29
N GLN A 107 9.63 14.71 -14.04
CA GLN A 107 11.03 14.80 -13.68
C GLN A 107 11.31 14.07 -12.37
N PHE A 108 10.41 14.17 -11.37
CA PHE A 108 10.51 13.45 -10.13
C PHE A 108 10.46 11.93 -10.36
N TYR A 109 9.50 11.41 -11.13
CA TYR A 109 9.41 9.98 -11.44
C TYR A 109 10.61 9.48 -12.25
N SER A 110 11.13 10.28 -13.19
CA SER A 110 12.32 9.95 -13.94
C SER A 110 13.55 9.84 -13.02
N THR A 111 13.71 10.77 -12.07
CA THR A 111 14.77 10.72 -11.07
C THR A 111 14.66 9.50 -10.17
N MET A 112 13.45 9.18 -9.71
CA MET A 112 13.18 7.97 -8.91
C MET A 112 13.52 6.69 -9.69
N ALA A 113 13.13 6.61 -10.97
CA ALA A 113 13.43 5.47 -11.83
C ALA A 113 14.95 5.28 -12.04
N GLN A 114 15.69 6.38 -12.20
CA GLN A 114 17.14 6.35 -12.32
C GLN A 114 17.83 5.91 -11.03
N THR A 115 17.42 6.43 -9.88
CA THR A 115 17.98 6.04 -8.57
C THR A 115 17.70 4.58 -8.25
N LEU A 116 16.50 4.10 -8.56
CA LEU A 116 16.14 2.71 -8.42
C LEU A 116 16.97 1.79 -9.34
N SER A 117 17.13 2.17 -10.62
CA SER A 117 17.88 1.38 -11.59
C SER A 117 19.37 1.30 -11.27
N LYS A 118 19.94 2.34 -10.66
CA LYS A 118 21.35 2.37 -10.18
C LYS A 118 21.55 1.64 -8.85
N GLY A 119 20.48 1.13 -8.22
CA GLY A 119 20.55 0.52 -6.90
C GLY A 119 20.86 1.50 -5.75
N ALA A 120 20.76 2.80 -6.01
CA ALA A 120 21.00 3.84 -5.01
C ALA A 120 19.79 4.02 -4.07
N TRP A 121 18.66 3.43 -4.40
CA TRP A 121 17.44 3.40 -3.60
C TRP A 121 16.81 2.01 -3.70
N ASP A 122 16.30 1.52 -2.58
CA ASP A 122 15.71 0.18 -2.47
C ASP A 122 14.22 0.11 -2.84
N GLY A 123 13.63 1.24 -3.19
CA GLY A 123 12.21 1.33 -3.56
C GLY A 123 11.25 1.48 -2.39
N ASP A 124 11.75 1.61 -1.16
CA ASP A 124 10.95 1.92 0.03
C ASP A 124 10.73 3.45 0.13
N ARG A 125 9.48 3.88 0.26
CA ARG A 125 9.12 5.29 0.44
C ARG A 125 9.80 5.93 1.64
N ASP A 126 9.87 5.17 2.74
CA ASP A 126 10.36 5.67 4.02
C ASP A 126 11.90 5.77 4.05
N SER A 127 12.60 5.17 3.08
CA SER A 127 14.06 5.31 2.93
C SER A 127 14.48 6.54 2.13
N LEU A 128 13.52 7.31 1.60
CA LEU A 128 13.80 8.59 0.96
C LEU A 128 14.03 9.68 2.02
N ASP A 129 15.01 10.56 1.80
CA ASP A 129 15.32 11.68 2.70
C ASP A 129 14.08 12.57 2.95
N THR A 130 13.28 12.76 1.91
CA THR A 130 11.99 13.44 1.98
C THR A 130 10.92 12.55 1.34
N PRO A 131 10.08 11.88 2.15
CA PRO A 131 9.01 11.07 1.62
C PRO A 131 8.05 11.92 0.77
N PRO A 132 7.71 11.49 -0.45
CA PRO A 132 6.83 12.24 -1.33
C PRO A 132 5.40 12.32 -0.77
N GLU A 133 4.70 13.39 -1.12
CA GLU A 133 3.30 13.57 -0.77
C GLU A 133 2.43 12.42 -1.30
N PRO A 134 1.33 12.08 -0.61
CA PRO A 134 0.45 10.97 -0.99
C PRO A 134 -0.03 11.04 -2.45
N GLU A 135 -0.30 12.23 -2.96
CA GLU A 135 -0.75 12.45 -4.35
C GLU A 135 0.33 12.13 -5.39
N VAL A 136 1.59 12.32 -5.03
CA VAL A 136 2.75 12.00 -5.88
C VAL A 136 3.12 10.53 -5.73
N TRP A 137 2.95 9.95 -4.54
CA TRP A 137 3.32 8.56 -4.27
C TRP A 137 2.29 7.54 -4.78
N SER A 138 1.00 7.81 -4.58
CA SER A 138 -0.09 6.88 -4.90
C SER A 138 -0.05 6.31 -6.33
N PRO A 139 0.25 7.11 -7.38
CA PRO A 139 0.30 6.59 -8.76
C PRO A 139 1.40 5.55 -8.99
N VAL A 140 2.50 5.61 -8.24
CA VAL A 140 3.65 4.69 -8.37
C VAL A 140 3.70 3.62 -7.30
N ALA A 141 2.89 3.73 -6.26
CA ALA A 141 2.85 2.77 -5.17
C ALA A 141 2.48 1.36 -5.65
N ALA A 142 3.09 0.35 -5.05
CA ALA A 142 2.68 -1.03 -5.25
C ALA A 142 1.32 -1.26 -4.58
N GLU A 143 0.38 -1.84 -5.31
CA GLU A 143 -1.01 -2.01 -4.89
C GLU A 143 -1.48 -3.44 -5.13
N GLY A 144 -2.27 -3.98 -4.19
CA GLY A 144 -2.75 -5.35 -4.26
C GLY A 144 -3.70 -5.60 -5.44
N ALA A 145 -4.62 -4.66 -5.65
CA ALA A 145 -5.68 -4.79 -6.65
C ALA A 145 -5.18 -4.79 -8.11
N SER A 146 -4.06 -4.09 -8.38
CA SER A 146 -3.50 -3.98 -9.74
C SER A 146 -2.26 -4.85 -9.97
N CYS A 147 -1.84 -5.65 -8.98
CA CYS A 147 -0.62 -6.44 -9.05
C CYS A 147 -0.87 -7.86 -9.57
N THR A 148 -0.27 -8.23 -10.70
CA THR A 148 -0.34 -9.58 -11.28
C THR A 148 0.64 -10.58 -10.65
N GLY A 149 1.37 -10.19 -9.61
CA GLY A 149 2.28 -11.07 -8.89
C GLY A 149 3.37 -11.65 -9.79
N LYS A 150 3.50 -12.98 -9.78
CA LYS A 150 4.50 -13.70 -10.58
C LYS A 150 4.39 -13.52 -12.09
N HIS A 151 3.21 -13.07 -12.57
CA HIS A 151 2.98 -12.81 -14.00
C HIS A 151 3.36 -11.37 -14.41
N CYS A 152 3.85 -10.56 -13.47
CA CYS A 152 4.28 -9.21 -13.77
C CYS A 152 5.59 -9.23 -14.60
N PRO A 153 5.69 -8.50 -15.72
CA PRO A 153 6.93 -8.44 -16.52
C PRO A 153 8.11 -7.87 -15.75
N ALA A 154 7.86 -7.04 -14.72
CA ALA A 154 8.88 -6.48 -13.84
C ALA A 154 9.09 -7.29 -12.54
N PHE A 155 8.61 -8.54 -12.46
CA PHE A 155 8.64 -9.34 -11.23
C PHE A 155 10.07 -9.56 -10.69
N SER A 156 11.04 -9.81 -11.57
CA SER A 156 12.45 -10.03 -11.20
C SER A 156 13.12 -8.80 -10.55
N GLN A 157 12.57 -7.61 -10.75
CA GLN A 157 13.06 -6.33 -10.22
C GLN A 157 12.02 -5.68 -9.28
N CYS A 158 11.11 -6.48 -8.73
CA CYS A 158 10.04 -5.96 -7.88
C CYS A 158 10.54 -5.70 -6.47
N THR A 159 10.61 -4.44 -6.08
CA THR A 159 11.08 -3.99 -4.76
C THR A 159 10.30 -4.61 -3.61
N TYR A 160 8.97 -4.71 -3.73
CA TYR A 160 8.11 -5.34 -2.73
C TYR A 160 8.41 -6.83 -2.55
N TYR A 161 8.52 -7.59 -3.65
CA TYR A 161 8.77 -9.02 -3.55
C TYR A 161 10.19 -9.34 -3.10
N ASP A 162 11.17 -8.50 -3.41
CA ASP A 162 12.54 -8.66 -2.93
C ASP A 162 12.61 -8.47 -1.42
N LYS A 163 12.00 -7.42 -0.90
CA LYS A 163 11.88 -7.23 0.56
C LYS A 163 11.10 -8.36 1.24
N ARG A 164 10.09 -8.89 0.59
CA ARG A 164 9.34 -10.02 1.10
C ARG A 164 10.15 -11.31 1.21
N LYS A 165 11.14 -11.52 0.34
CA LYS A 165 12.06 -12.66 0.44
C LYS A 165 12.90 -12.62 1.73
N GLU A 166 13.28 -11.43 2.18
CA GLU A 166 14.00 -11.24 3.45
C GLU A 166 13.20 -11.75 4.64
N LEU A 167 11.87 -11.61 4.63
CA LEU A 167 11.00 -12.10 5.70
C LEU A 167 11.00 -13.64 5.82
N VAL A 168 11.17 -14.34 4.71
CA VAL A 168 11.15 -15.82 4.69
C VAL A 168 12.33 -16.40 5.48
N GLY A 169 13.49 -15.76 5.38
CA GLY A 169 14.72 -16.19 6.06
C GLY A 169 14.91 -15.62 7.46
N ALA A 170 14.03 -14.74 7.93
CA ALA A 170 14.16 -14.07 9.23
C ALA A 170 13.57 -14.91 10.37
N GLN A 171 14.26 -14.99 11.49
CA GLN A 171 13.77 -15.54 12.75
C GLN A 171 12.97 -14.51 13.54
N VAL A 172 13.28 -13.21 13.36
CA VAL A 172 12.57 -12.11 13.99
C VAL A 172 11.99 -11.21 12.92
N ILE A 173 10.68 -11.00 12.94
CA ILE A 173 9.97 -10.12 12.02
C ILE A 173 9.38 -8.97 12.84
N VAL A 174 9.64 -7.74 12.39
CA VAL A 174 9.02 -6.55 12.97
C VAL A 174 7.95 -6.04 12.01
N ALA A 175 6.77 -5.71 12.53
CA ALA A 175 5.65 -5.18 11.78
C ALA A 175 4.90 -4.11 12.60
N ASN A 176 4.01 -3.34 11.97
CA ASN A 176 3.03 -2.55 12.72
C ASN A 176 1.74 -3.34 12.95
N HIS A 177 0.90 -2.81 13.84
CA HIS A 177 -0.39 -3.44 14.15
C HIS A 177 -1.32 -3.52 12.93
N ASP A 178 -1.32 -2.51 12.06
CA ASP A 178 -2.12 -2.51 10.83
C ASP A 178 -1.74 -3.67 9.92
N LEU A 179 -0.45 -3.89 9.73
CA LEU A 179 0.04 -4.97 8.87
C LEU A 179 -0.23 -6.35 9.48
N LEU A 180 -0.09 -6.48 10.81
CA LEU A 180 -0.45 -7.69 11.52
C LEU A 180 -1.92 -8.04 11.31
N LEU A 181 -2.82 -7.08 11.55
CA LEU A 181 -4.27 -7.27 11.39
C LEU A 181 -4.66 -7.53 9.93
N SER A 182 -4.08 -6.80 8.98
CA SER A 182 -4.27 -7.05 7.55
C SER A 182 -3.83 -8.45 7.14
N SER A 183 -2.83 -9.02 7.80
CA SER A 183 -2.30 -10.34 7.46
C SER A 183 -3.23 -11.49 7.88
N LEU A 184 -4.12 -11.26 8.83
CA LEU A 184 -5.11 -12.26 9.24
C LEU A 184 -6.07 -12.65 8.09
N GLY A 185 -6.35 -11.70 7.18
CA GLY A 185 -7.20 -11.94 6.01
C GLY A 185 -6.45 -12.20 4.71
N ALA A 186 -5.21 -11.74 4.56
CA ALA A 186 -4.52 -11.63 3.27
C ALA A 186 -3.08 -12.15 3.29
N ARG A 187 -2.71 -13.14 4.02
CA ARG A 187 -1.36 -13.80 4.04
C ARG A 187 -0.18 -12.89 3.65
N VAL A 188 -0.18 -11.66 4.19
CA VAL A 188 0.85 -10.65 3.89
C VAL A 188 2.15 -10.97 4.63
N LEU A 189 2.05 -11.47 5.85
CA LEU A 189 3.17 -11.98 6.64
C LEU A 189 3.36 -13.49 6.41
N PRO A 190 4.55 -14.05 6.73
CA PRO A 190 4.74 -15.48 6.81
C PRO A 190 3.75 -16.14 7.78
N GLU A 191 3.54 -17.45 7.65
CA GLU A 191 2.59 -18.18 8.48
C GLU A 191 2.82 -17.91 9.97
N LEU A 192 1.76 -17.52 10.67
CA LEU A 192 1.77 -17.13 12.08
C LEU A 192 1.59 -18.34 13.03
N ASP A 193 1.22 -19.51 12.50
CA ASP A 193 0.85 -20.69 13.28
C ASP A 193 1.98 -21.23 14.16
N ASN A 194 3.23 -20.96 13.78
CA ASN A 194 4.41 -21.34 14.56
C ASN A 194 5.27 -20.11 14.88
N CYS A 195 4.64 -19.09 15.45
CA CYS A 195 5.28 -17.81 15.70
C CYS A 195 4.98 -17.33 17.13
N LEU A 196 6.01 -16.89 17.84
CA LEU A 196 5.82 -16.18 19.11
C LEU A 196 5.43 -14.74 18.78
N LEU A 197 4.24 -14.34 19.17
CA LEU A 197 3.74 -13.00 18.92
C LEU A 197 4.03 -12.09 20.12
N VAL A 198 4.69 -10.97 19.86
CA VAL A 198 4.92 -9.89 20.83
C VAL A 198 4.17 -8.67 20.38
N LEU A 199 3.31 -8.15 21.23
CA LEU A 199 2.50 -6.96 20.97
C LEU A 199 3.01 -5.81 21.85
N ASP A 200 3.79 -4.91 21.27
CA ASP A 200 4.27 -3.72 21.96
C ASP A 200 3.25 -2.58 21.82
N GLU A 201 2.99 -1.84 22.91
CA GLU A 201 1.93 -0.84 22.97
C GLU A 201 0.55 -1.40 22.57
N ALA A 202 0.22 -2.61 23.04
CA ALA A 202 -0.99 -3.36 22.69
C ALA A 202 -2.31 -2.61 22.99
N HIS A 203 -2.28 -1.57 23.79
CA HIS A 203 -3.44 -0.72 24.06
C HIS A 203 -3.95 0.03 22.81
N HIS A 204 -3.12 0.15 21.75
CA HIS A 204 -3.54 0.68 20.46
C HIS A 204 -4.28 -0.32 19.58
N LEU A 205 -4.17 -1.64 19.85
CA LEU A 205 -4.79 -2.67 19.00
C LEU A 205 -6.30 -2.51 18.81
N PRO A 206 -7.11 -2.18 19.83
CA PRO A 206 -8.55 -2.03 19.64
C PRO A 206 -8.91 -0.93 18.64
N SER A 207 -8.27 0.24 18.73
CA SER A 207 -8.52 1.35 17.79
C SER A 207 -8.02 0.99 16.38
N THR A 208 -6.82 0.42 16.28
CA THR A 208 -6.27 -0.04 14.99
C THR A 208 -7.15 -1.12 14.35
N ALA A 209 -7.72 -2.03 15.15
CA ALA A 209 -8.62 -3.06 14.63
C ALA A 209 -9.94 -2.45 14.12
N LEU A 210 -10.49 -1.47 14.82
CA LEU A 210 -11.68 -0.76 14.35
C LEU A 210 -11.41 -0.08 13.01
N ASP A 211 -10.30 0.64 12.87
CA ASP A 211 -9.93 1.31 11.63
C ASP A 211 -9.65 0.31 10.50
N GLN A 212 -8.93 -0.78 10.79
CA GLN A 212 -8.54 -1.79 9.80
C GLN A 212 -9.73 -2.60 9.27
N PHE A 213 -10.71 -2.89 10.10
CA PHE A 213 -11.90 -3.65 9.73
C PHE A 213 -13.10 -2.75 9.40
N ALA A 214 -12.96 -1.43 9.51
CA ALA A 214 -13.96 -0.50 9.06
C ALA A 214 -14.13 -0.57 7.55
N CYS A 215 -15.36 -0.57 7.10
CA CYS A 215 -15.71 -0.39 5.69
C CYS A 215 -16.22 1.04 5.50
N SER A 216 -15.60 1.77 4.58
CA SER A 216 -16.11 3.07 4.14
C SER A 216 -16.58 3.00 2.69
N MET A 217 -17.73 3.60 2.41
CA MET A 217 -18.26 3.70 1.06
C MET A 217 -18.74 5.13 0.83
N ASP A 218 -18.20 5.79 -0.19
CA ASP A 218 -18.70 7.09 -0.62
C ASP A 218 -19.93 6.89 -1.50
N LEU A 219 -21.10 7.13 -0.90
CA LEU A 219 -22.38 7.03 -1.59
C LEU A 219 -22.76 8.30 -2.37
N SER A 220 -21.99 9.39 -2.23
CA SER A 220 -22.24 10.67 -2.91
C SER A 220 -21.69 10.69 -4.34
N ARG A 221 -20.67 9.90 -4.64
CA ARG A 221 -19.96 9.89 -5.94
C ARG A 221 -20.14 8.57 -6.65
N ILE A 222 -21.27 8.37 -7.32
CA ILE A 222 -21.59 7.14 -8.06
C ILE A 222 -21.08 7.17 -9.52
N THR A 223 -20.58 8.30 -9.97
CA THR A 223 -20.07 8.50 -11.36
C THR A 223 -18.92 7.59 -11.74
N TRP A 224 -18.16 7.06 -10.75
CA TRP A 224 -17.09 6.10 -11.01
C TRP A 224 -17.59 4.80 -11.63
N ILE A 225 -18.84 4.38 -11.34
CA ILE A 225 -19.45 3.17 -11.90
C ILE A 225 -19.60 3.33 -13.41
N GLU A 226 -20.08 4.48 -13.86
CA GLU A 226 -20.25 4.77 -15.28
C GLU A 226 -18.92 4.85 -16.03
N ARG A 227 -17.90 5.46 -15.41
CA ARG A 227 -16.54 5.50 -15.96
C ARG A 227 -15.94 4.08 -16.06
N LEU A 228 -16.12 3.26 -15.03
CA LEU A 228 -15.63 1.87 -15.02
C LEU A 228 -16.35 1.03 -16.08
N ALA A 229 -17.67 1.14 -16.17
CA ALA A 229 -18.48 0.44 -17.18
C ALA A 229 -18.08 0.85 -18.60
N SER A 230 -17.92 2.13 -18.88
CA SER A 230 -17.49 2.63 -20.19
C SER A 230 -16.09 2.17 -20.55
N ARG A 231 -15.16 2.12 -19.57
CA ARG A 231 -13.81 1.60 -19.78
C ARG A 231 -13.83 0.10 -20.04
N GLY A 232 -14.62 -0.65 -19.26
CA GLY A 232 -14.80 -2.10 -19.43
C GLY A 232 -15.36 -2.45 -20.80
N LEU A 233 -16.38 -1.72 -21.27
CA LEU A 233 -16.97 -1.90 -22.60
C LEU A 233 -15.96 -1.64 -23.71
N ARG A 234 -15.15 -0.57 -23.63
CA ARG A 234 -14.13 -0.28 -24.64
C ARG A 234 -13.05 -1.35 -24.70
N ILE A 235 -12.52 -1.78 -23.55
CA ILE A 235 -11.47 -2.81 -23.48
C ILE A 235 -12.03 -4.16 -23.95
N GLY A 236 -13.21 -4.50 -23.49
CA GLY A 236 -13.81 -5.76 -23.83
C GLY A 236 -14.18 -5.87 -25.31
N ALA A 237 -14.65 -4.77 -25.95
CA ALA A 237 -14.88 -4.74 -27.39
C ALA A 237 -13.58 -4.96 -28.18
N LEU A 238 -12.42 -4.49 -27.68
CA LEU A 238 -11.11 -4.73 -28.28
C LEU A 238 -10.64 -6.17 -28.11
N LEU A 239 -11.10 -6.87 -27.07
CA LEU A 239 -10.69 -8.24 -26.74
C LEU A 239 -11.72 -9.29 -27.19
N GLU A 240 -12.79 -8.88 -27.87
CA GLU A 240 -13.90 -9.75 -28.37
C GLU A 240 -14.50 -10.64 -27.27
N VAL A 241 -14.68 -10.10 -26.05
CA VAL A 241 -15.23 -10.84 -24.92
C VAL A 241 -16.77 -10.84 -24.99
N GLU A 242 -17.41 -12.01 -25.00
CA GLU A 242 -18.87 -12.14 -25.16
C GLU A 242 -19.69 -11.55 -23.98
N GLU A 243 -19.16 -11.62 -22.77
CA GLU A 243 -19.86 -11.19 -21.54
C GLU A 243 -19.94 -9.66 -21.35
N ILE A 244 -19.38 -8.87 -22.27
CA ILE A 244 -19.39 -7.41 -22.19
C ILE A 244 -20.81 -6.84 -22.22
N ALA A 245 -21.73 -7.50 -22.93
CA ALA A 245 -23.11 -7.07 -23.07
C ALA A 245 -23.84 -6.89 -21.71
N ASP A 246 -23.39 -7.61 -20.67
CA ASP A 246 -23.97 -7.54 -19.33
C ASP A 246 -23.43 -6.40 -18.45
N ILE A 247 -22.30 -5.78 -18.81
CA ILE A 247 -21.68 -4.71 -18.02
C ILE A 247 -22.63 -3.55 -17.76
N PRO A 248 -23.37 -3.00 -18.74
CA PRO A 248 -24.29 -1.89 -18.49
C PRO A 248 -25.41 -2.26 -17.51
N ARG A 249 -25.95 -3.47 -17.63
CA ARG A 249 -27.00 -3.98 -16.77
C ARG A 249 -26.51 -4.08 -15.32
N HIS A 250 -25.35 -4.67 -15.09
CA HIS A 250 -24.79 -4.80 -13.76
C HIS A 250 -24.37 -3.44 -13.17
N ALA A 251 -23.85 -2.53 -13.98
CA ALA A 251 -23.53 -1.17 -13.56
C ALA A 251 -24.79 -0.39 -13.12
N ALA A 252 -25.87 -0.51 -13.87
CA ALA A 252 -27.16 0.10 -13.54
C ALA A 252 -27.74 -0.50 -12.23
N GLN A 253 -27.67 -1.81 -12.08
CA GLN A 253 -28.13 -2.51 -10.87
C GLN A 253 -27.31 -2.10 -9.65
N LEU A 254 -25.98 -2.06 -9.76
CA LEU A 254 -25.10 -1.61 -8.68
C LEU A 254 -25.40 -0.17 -8.28
N ARG A 255 -25.55 0.73 -9.25
CA ARG A 255 -25.93 2.12 -8.99
C ARG A 255 -27.25 2.21 -8.21
N GLN A 256 -28.29 1.49 -8.66
CA GLN A 256 -29.58 1.49 -7.99
C GLN A 256 -29.46 0.98 -6.54
N THR A 257 -28.75 -0.14 -6.32
CA THR A 257 -28.53 -0.70 -4.98
C THR A 257 -27.82 0.29 -4.05
N LEU A 258 -26.80 1.01 -4.55
CA LEU A 258 -26.09 2.02 -3.76
C LEU A 258 -26.96 3.24 -3.44
N GLN A 259 -27.84 3.65 -4.35
CA GLN A 259 -28.80 4.72 -4.10
C GLN A 259 -29.84 4.32 -3.05
N ASP A 260 -30.32 3.09 -3.11
CA ASP A 260 -31.26 2.55 -2.12
C ASP A 260 -30.61 2.41 -0.74
N LEU A 261 -29.34 1.95 -0.70
CA LEU A 261 -28.57 1.92 0.54
C LEU A 261 -28.37 3.33 1.12
N ALA A 262 -28.00 4.30 0.28
CA ALA A 262 -27.86 5.70 0.72
C ALA A 262 -29.16 6.24 1.33
N ARG A 263 -30.31 5.92 0.73
CA ARG A 263 -31.62 6.31 1.25
C ARG A 263 -31.88 5.68 2.61
N ILE A 264 -31.68 4.36 2.75
CA ILE A 264 -31.86 3.64 4.01
C ILE A 264 -30.96 4.22 5.10
N VAL A 265 -29.67 4.48 4.80
CA VAL A 265 -28.74 5.07 5.76
C VAL A 265 -29.20 6.46 6.20
N MET A 266 -29.67 7.29 5.27
CA MET A 266 -30.18 8.63 5.61
C MET A 266 -31.48 8.56 6.42
N ASP A 267 -32.37 7.62 6.13
CA ASP A 267 -33.62 7.45 6.86
C ASP A 267 -33.39 6.96 8.30
N VAL A 268 -32.38 6.08 8.50
CA VAL A 268 -32.09 5.49 9.82
C VAL A 268 -31.17 6.37 10.66
N TYR A 269 -30.17 6.99 10.04
CA TYR A 269 -29.07 7.66 10.75
C TYR A 269 -28.97 9.15 10.44
N GLY A 270 -29.83 9.71 9.59
CA GLY A 270 -29.72 11.10 9.12
C GLY A 270 -29.74 12.12 10.26
N ASP A 271 -30.45 11.85 11.35
CA ASP A 271 -30.48 12.70 12.54
C ASP A 271 -29.19 12.66 13.38
N HIS A 272 -28.38 11.63 13.20
CA HIS A 272 -27.09 11.47 13.88
C HIS A 272 -25.87 11.97 13.05
N LEU A 273 -26.11 12.35 11.80
CA LEU A 273 -25.06 12.81 10.86
C LEU A 273 -24.91 14.35 10.81
N LYS A 274 -25.58 15.07 11.74
CA LYS A 274 -25.51 16.54 11.83
C LYS A 274 -24.42 16.99 12.82
#